data_73f9b275c0392d282e2311768a34d8ea
#
_entry.id   73f9b275c0392d282e2311768a34d8ea
#
_cell.length_a   1.000
_cell.length_b   1.000
_cell.length_c   1.000
_cell.angle_alpha   90.00
_cell.angle_beta   90.00
_cell.angle_gamma   90.00
#
_symmetry.space_group_name_H-M   'P 1'
#
loop_
_entity.id
_entity.type
_entity.pdbx_description
1 polymer ?
#
loop_
_entity_poly.entity_id
_entity_poly.type
_entity_poly.pdbx_seq_one_letter_code
_entity_poly.pdbx_strand_id
1 'polypeptide(L)'
;MKKILVVSIVAVIAIAAVAGFMLYKPPNAALRIGYLPAASYGLIWIAYEGGMFENEGLEVTLVEYQNVGQLVTALASGAIDGAPLTSVAAAAFIRNVDMTIVAGNSFDGTALVTKNDINVTSLSDLDGMHIGTVAQVPGDFVFKRAISECSINVTYTTYLTPADALTALENGTVDASMLWEPYASLSEFRNLKIAVWDGEIYASDYPCCLQTFTSSFAKSNSGTIVKFIKALIKAEAYTASNPSESLSYVRKYIPEVSIQIIHNSIFYQDPVLGRPRNPLSAYFNTTDLQAFYQLLVPSLLTQNDFATLLSKLDPTSYYSAINSLKSEGFTLPQRYLS
;
A
#
# COMPACT_ATOMS: atom_id res chain seq x y z
N MET A 1 -0.22 10.28 57.17
CA MET A 1 -0.77 9.23 56.30
C MET A 1 -1.97 9.69 55.43
N LYS A 2 -2.99 10.41 55.97
CA LYS A 2 -4.17 10.84 55.17
C LYS A 2 -3.82 11.79 53.98
N LYS A 3 -2.83 12.71 54.11
CA LYS A 3 -2.45 13.63 53.03
C LYS A 3 -1.75 12.96 51.85
N ILE A 4 -0.95 11.90 52.05
CA ILE A 4 -0.26 11.16 51.01
C ILE A 4 -1.28 10.33 50.18
N LEU A 5 -2.30 9.77 50.84
CA LEU A 5 -3.35 8.99 50.18
C LEU A 5 -4.20 9.88 49.24
N VAL A 6 -4.52 11.13 49.66
CA VAL A 6 -5.30 12.06 48.85
C VAL A 6 -4.51 12.49 47.59
N VAL A 7 -3.20 12.75 47.73
CA VAL A 7 -2.34 13.16 46.60
C VAL A 7 -2.23 11.99 45.57
N SER A 8 -2.10 10.76 46.04
CA SER A 8 -2.03 9.56 45.17
C SER A 8 -3.34 9.34 44.40
N ILE A 9 -4.51 9.52 45.07
CA ILE A 9 -5.81 9.36 44.42
C ILE A 9 -6.02 10.47 43.36
N VAL A 10 -5.67 11.71 43.63
CA VAL A 10 -5.78 12.83 42.67
C VAL A 10 -4.86 12.61 41.46
N ALA A 11 -3.64 12.13 41.68
CA ALA A 11 -2.72 11.79 40.59
C ALA A 11 -3.25 10.66 39.69
N VAL A 12 -3.82 9.60 40.27
CA VAL A 12 -4.42 8.48 39.51
C VAL A 12 -5.64 8.95 38.70
N ILE A 13 -6.50 9.80 39.30
CA ILE A 13 -7.66 10.38 38.61
C ILE A 13 -7.21 11.30 37.47
N ALA A 14 -6.17 12.11 37.68
CA ALA A 14 -5.63 12.98 36.65
C ALA A 14 -5.03 12.19 35.49
N ILE A 15 -4.29 11.11 35.77
CA ILE A 15 -3.73 10.22 34.74
C ILE A 15 -4.86 9.49 33.99
N ALA A 16 -5.88 9.01 34.68
CA ALA A 16 -7.04 8.38 34.07
C ALA A 16 -7.87 9.35 33.23
N ALA A 17 -8.00 10.61 33.65
CA ALA A 17 -8.68 11.67 32.90
C ALA A 17 -7.90 12.07 31.64
N VAL A 18 -6.56 12.18 31.72
CA VAL A 18 -5.70 12.44 30.56
C VAL A 18 -5.71 11.26 29.59
N ALA A 19 -5.63 10.03 30.09
CA ALA A 19 -5.74 8.83 29.27
C ALA A 19 -7.14 8.71 28.62
N GLY A 20 -8.20 8.99 29.37
CA GLY A 20 -9.57 9.02 28.86
C GLY A 20 -9.80 10.12 27.85
N PHE A 21 -9.18 11.30 28.01
CA PHE A 21 -9.23 12.39 27.04
C PHE A 21 -8.43 12.07 25.77
N MET A 22 -7.29 11.37 25.87
CA MET A 22 -6.51 10.90 24.72
C MET A 22 -7.23 9.77 23.97
N LEU A 23 -8.09 9.00 24.62
CA LEU A 23 -8.86 7.91 24.01
C LEU A 23 -10.26 8.35 23.53
N TYR A 24 -10.74 9.51 24.00
CA TYR A 24 -12.04 10.03 23.59
C TYR A 24 -11.92 10.67 22.20
N LYS A 25 -12.38 9.96 21.17
CA LYS A 25 -12.62 10.53 19.84
C LYS A 25 -14.06 11.04 19.81
N PRO A 26 -14.28 12.36 19.64
CA PRO A 26 -15.66 12.87 19.51
C PRO A 26 -16.35 12.21 18.31
N PRO A 27 -17.68 12.09 18.29
CA PRO A 27 -18.43 11.43 17.23
C PRO A 27 -18.16 11.92 15.79
N ASN A 28 -17.64 13.15 15.66
CA ASN A 28 -17.25 13.80 14.40
C ASN A 28 -15.73 13.98 14.29
N ALA A 29 -14.92 13.20 14.98
CA ALA A 29 -13.47 13.32 14.81
C ALA A 29 -13.07 12.83 13.41
N ALA A 30 -12.25 13.61 12.71
CA ALA A 30 -11.73 13.29 11.40
C ALA A 30 -11.08 11.91 11.37
N LEU A 31 -11.36 11.13 10.32
CA LEU A 31 -10.76 9.85 10.06
C LEU A 31 -9.30 10.07 9.61
N ARG A 32 -8.33 9.61 10.40
CA ARG A 32 -6.91 9.81 10.14
C ARG A 32 -6.35 8.67 9.30
N ILE A 33 -5.96 8.97 8.07
CA ILE A 33 -5.42 8.00 7.12
C ILE A 33 -3.95 8.32 6.85
N GLY A 34 -3.06 7.38 7.19
CA GLY A 34 -1.64 7.49 6.90
C GLY A 34 -1.32 7.13 5.45
N TYR A 35 -0.25 7.73 4.90
CA TYR A 35 0.24 7.41 3.56
C TYR A 35 1.76 7.60 3.45
N LEU A 36 2.34 7.02 2.39
CA LEU A 36 3.71 7.28 1.92
C LEU A 36 3.65 8.05 0.59
N PRO A 37 4.65 8.90 0.28
CA PRO A 37 4.72 9.62 -0.99
C PRO A 37 5.12 8.67 -2.15
N ALA A 38 4.21 7.79 -2.55
CA ALA A 38 4.38 6.83 -3.64
C ALA A 38 3.12 6.76 -4.51
N ALA A 39 3.27 6.50 -5.80
CA ALA A 39 2.17 6.49 -6.76
C ALA A 39 1.05 5.51 -6.37
N SER A 40 1.40 4.40 -5.73
CA SER A 40 0.47 3.40 -5.21
C SER A 40 -0.54 3.93 -4.18
N TYR A 41 -0.30 5.10 -3.58
CA TYR A 41 -1.25 5.78 -2.67
C TYR A 41 -2.23 6.71 -3.40
N GLY A 42 -2.10 6.85 -4.72
CA GLY A 42 -2.91 7.77 -5.53
C GLY A 42 -4.41 7.64 -5.34
N LEU A 43 -4.92 6.44 -5.07
CA LEU A 43 -6.36 6.23 -4.91
C LEU A 43 -6.96 7.02 -3.75
N ILE A 44 -6.28 7.07 -2.58
CA ILE A 44 -6.75 7.85 -1.43
C ILE A 44 -6.63 9.35 -1.67
N TRP A 45 -5.62 9.79 -2.41
CA TRP A 45 -5.45 11.20 -2.75
C TRP A 45 -6.51 11.69 -3.73
N ILE A 46 -6.83 10.87 -4.74
CA ILE A 46 -7.91 11.16 -5.69
C ILE A 46 -9.26 11.19 -4.97
N ALA A 47 -9.52 10.25 -4.05
CA ALA A 47 -10.73 10.26 -3.25
C ALA A 47 -10.84 11.51 -2.37
N TYR A 48 -9.73 11.96 -1.79
CA TYR A 48 -9.66 13.15 -0.93
C TYR A 48 -9.84 14.44 -1.74
N GLU A 49 -9.00 14.66 -2.74
CA GLU A 49 -9.01 15.88 -3.56
C GLU A 49 -10.26 16.03 -4.43
N GLY A 50 -10.82 14.90 -4.87
CA GLY A 50 -12.07 14.86 -5.65
C GLY A 50 -13.33 14.95 -4.78
N GLY A 51 -13.21 15.11 -3.46
CA GLY A 51 -14.35 15.27 -2.55
C GLY A 51 -15.17 14.00 -2.32
N MET A 52 -14.68 12.81 -2.73
CA MET A 52 -15.44 11.57 -2.61
C MET A 52 -15.69 11.19 -1.14
N PHE A 53 -14.72 11.48 -0.25
CA PHE A 53 -14.91 11.26 1.19
C PHE A 53 -15.99 12.18 1.77
N GLU A 54 -15.95 13.46 1.43
CA GLU A 54 -16.95 14.45 1.88
C GLU A 54 -18.35 14.10 1.37
N ASN A 55 -18.45 13.65 0.12
CA ASN A 55 -19.71 13.20 -0.49
C ASN A 55 -20.31 11.96 0.20
N GLU A 56 -19.50 11.14 0.84
CA GLU A 56 -19.93 10.03 1.72
C GLU A 56 -20.16 10.50 3.18
N GLY A 57 -19.99 11.80 3.47
CA GLY A 57 -20.13 12.36 4.81
C GLY A 57 -19.00 11.96 5.75
N LEU A 58 -17.77 11.79 5.22
CA LEU A 58 -16.56 11.52 5.97
C LEU A 58 -15.67 12.75 6.01
N GLU A 59 -15.27 13.15 7.20
CA GLU A 59 -14.16 14.07 7.39
C GLU A 59 -12.87 13.25 7.49
N VAL A 60 -11.94 13.42 6.53
CA VAL A 60 -10.68 12.68 6.45
C VAL A 60 -9.52 13.63 6.64
N THR A 61 -8.50 13.20 7.40
CA THR A 61 -7.19 13.85 7.50
C THR A 61 -6.13 12.88 6.98
N LEU A 62 -5.36 13.32 6.00
CA LEU A 62 -4.23 12.56 5.46
C LEU A 62 -2.95 12.90 6.24
N VAL A 63 -2.19 11.88 6.66
CA VAL A 63 -0.97 12.03 7.46
C VAL A 63 0.20 11.34 6.73
N GLU A 64 1.20 12.13 6.34
CA GLU A 64 2.37 11.62 5.63
C GLU A 64 3.37 10.95 6.56
N TYR A 65 3.95 9.84 6.10
CA TYR A 65 5.07 9.13 6.71
C TYR A 65 6.17 8.88 5.67
N GLN A 66 7.40 8.69 6.12
CA GLN A 66 8.55 8.57 5.22
C GLN A 66 8.88 7.12 4.83
N ASN A 67 8.41 6.14 5.60
CA ASN A 67 8.66 4.72 5.35
C ASN A 67 7.59 3.82 5.98
N VAL A 68 7.56 2.57 5.54
CA VAL A 68 6.58 1.56 6.00
C VAL A 68 6.63 1.34 7.52
N GLY A 69 7.83 1.32 8.11
CA GLY A 69 8.00 1.12 9.55
C GLY A 69 7.34 2.21 10.40
N GLN A 70 7.48 3.48 10.00
CA GLN A 70 6.79 4.60 10.66
C GLN A 70 5.27 4.51 10.50
N LEU A 71 4.79 4.17 9.30
CA LEU A 71 3.36 4.00 9.01
C LEU A 71 2.73 2.90 9.86
N VAL A 72 3.39 1.73 9.95
CA VAL A 72 2.94 0.62 10.79
C VAL A 72 2.96 0.98 12.28
N THR A 73 4.00 1.68 12.75
CA THR A 73 4.09 2.16 14.13
C THR A 73 2.96 3.13 14.47
N ALA A 74 2.62 4.04 13.56
CA ALA A 74 1.53 4.99 13.74
C ALA A 74 0.16 4.26 13.79
N LEU A 75 -0.04 3.25 12.96
CA LEU A 75 -1.24 2.41 13.01
C LEU A 75 -1.32 1.64 14.34
N ALA A 76 -0.24 0.98 14.75
CA ALA A 76 -0.17 0.19 15.98
C ALA A 76 -0.42 1.02 17.25
N SER A 77 0.07 2.26 17.28
CA SER A 77 -0.12 3.18 18.40
C SER A 77 -1.49 3.89 18.41
N GLY A 78 -2.29 3.75 17.33
CA GLY A 78 -3.53 4.50 17.16
C GLY A 78 -3.32 5.99 16.84
N ALA A 79 -2.12 6.41 16.42
CA ALA A 79 -1.87 7.76 15.92
C ALA A 79 -2.63 8.03 14.62
N ILE A 80 -2.90 6.98 13.83
CA ILE A 80 -3.82 6.96 12.69
C ILE A 80 -4.84 5.85 12.86
N ASP A 81 -5.99 5.98 12.19
CA ASP A 81 -7.07 4.99 12.25
C ASP A 81 -6.91 3.91 11.18
N GLY A 82 -6.34 4.27 10.03
CA GLY A 82 -6.07 3.37 8.91
C GLY A 82 -4.97 3.87 8.00
N ALA A 83 -4.51 2.99 7.13
CA ALA A 83 -3.54 3.28 6.08
C ALA A 83 -3.58 2.19 5.00
N PRO A 84 -3.24 2.49 3.74
CA PRO A 84 -2.82 1.46 2.80
C PRO A 84 -1.48 0.89 3.27
N LEU A 85 -1.45 -0.37 3.69
CA LEU A 85 -0.22 -1.10 3.95
C LEU A 85 0.12 -1.99 2.76
N THR A 86 1.40 -2.18 2.49
CA THR A 86 1.78 -3.22 1.53
C THR A 86 1.31 -4.58 2.04
N SER A 87 0.93 -5.48 1.14
CA SER A 87 0.46 -6.82 1.52
C SER A 87 1.51 -7.59 2.31
N VAL A 88 2.80 -7.42 1.98
CA VAL A 88 3.93 -8.01 2.72
C VAL A 88 4.11 -7.36 4.09
N ALA A 89 3.92 -6.04 4.23
CA ALA A 89 3.98 -5.38 5.53
C ALA A 89 2.83 -5.85 6.44
N ALA A 90 1.60 -5.95 5.92
CA ALA A 90 0.47 -6.50 6.66
C ALA A 90 0.78 -7.91 7.17
N ALA A 91 1.37 -8.76 6.33
CA ALA A 91 1.81 -10.10 6.70
C ALA A 91 2.92 -10.09 7.77
N ALA A 92 3.97 -9.28 7.57
CA ALA A 92 5.13 -9.22 8.47
C ALA A 92 4.77 -8.75 9.89
N PHE A 93 3.80 -7.85 10.00
CA PHE A 93 3.41 -7.25 11.28
C PHE A 93 2.14 -7.85 11.90
N ILE A 94 1.58 -8.90 11.32
CA ILE A 94 0.32 -9.52 11.78
C ILE A 94 0.34 -9.97 13.24
N ARG A 95 1.50 -10.34 13.76
CA ARG A 95 1.67 -10.74 15.17
C ARG A 95 1.67 -9.56 16.14
N ASN A 96 2.05 -8.38 15.67
CA ASN A 96 2.36 -7.23 16.52
C ASN A 96 1.32 -6.11 16.40
N VAL A 97 0.52 -6.12 15.35
CA VAL A 97 -0.49 -5.09 15.09
C VAL A 97 -1.85 -5.74 14.91
N ASP A 98 -2.79 -5.38 15.78
CA ASP A 98 -4.17 -5.82 15.63
C ASP A 98 -4.88 -4.99 14.57
N MET A 99 -4.91 -5.52 13.34
CA MET A 99 -5.40 -4.85 12.15
C MET A 99 -6.51 -5.64 11.46
N THR A 100 -7.32 -4.93 10.67
CA THR A 100 -8.34 -5.48 9.77
C THR A 100 -8.13 -4.93 8.37
N ILE A 101 -8.09 -5.80 7.37
CA ILE A 101 -7.92 -5.47 5.96
C ILE A 101 -9.30 -5.43 5.31
N VAL A 102 -9.66 -4.30 4.72
CA VAL A 102 -11.05 -4.02 4.32
C VAL A 102 -11.25 -3.82 2.81
N ALA A 103 -10.19 -3.49 2.06
CA ALA A 103 -10.24 -3.26 0.62
C ALA A 103 -8.85 -3.33 -0.02
N GLY A 104 -8.77 -3.36 -1.35
CA GLY A 104 -7.57 -3.08 -2.11
C GLY A 104 -7.23 -1.59 -2.10
N ASN A 105 -6.06 -1.26 -2.65
CA ASN A 105 -5.64 0.12 -2.91
C ASN A 105 -4.85 0.22 -4.22
N SER A 106 -3.95 -0.72 -4.49
CA SER A 106 -3.17 -0.81 -5.72
C SER A 106 -2.64 -2.22 -5.95
N PHE A 107 -2.25 -2.50 -7.19
CA PHE A 107 -1.71 -3.78 -7.62
C PHE A 107 -0.35 -3.58 -8.28
N ASP A 108 0.51 -4.61 -8.28
CA ASP A 108 1.82 -4.63 -8.96
C ASP A 108 2.67 -3.38 -8.67
N GLY A 109 3.50 -2.98 -9.64
CA GLY A 109 4.16 -1.68 -9.66
C GLY A 109 5.61 -1.69 -9.23
N THR A 110 6.28 -2.85 -9.22
CA THR A 110 7.71 -2.97 -8.97
C THR A 110 8.42 -3.50 -10.21
N ALA A 111 9.55 -2.90 -10.56
CA ALA A 111 10.41 -3.36 -11.64
C ALA A 111 11.82 -3.66 -11.14
N LEU A 112 12.47 -4.62 -11.77
CA LEU A 112 13.92 -4.74 -11.77
C LEU A 112 14.49 -3.78 -12.81
N VAL A 113 15.31 -2.85 -12.37
CA VAL A 113 15.94 -1.81 -13.20
C VAL A 113 17.42 -2.04 -13.26
N THR A 114 18.01 -1.86 -14.44
CA THR A 114 19.45 -2.00 -14.71
C THR A 114 20.01 -0.79 -15.47
N LYS A 115 21.32 -0.73 -15.59
CA LYS A 115 21.98 0.17 -16.56
C LYS A 115 21.66 -0.28 -17.99
N ASN A 116 21.72 0.67 -18.95
CA ASN A 116 21.38 0.41 -20.35
C ASN A 116 22.29 -0.62 -21.04
N ASP A 117 23.54 -0.74 -20.60
CA ASP A 117 24.51 -1.69 -21.13
C ASP A 117 24.37 -3.12 -20.57
N ILE A 118 23.60 -3.31 -19.49
CA ILE A 118 23.30 -4.62 -18.92
C ILE A 118 22.09 -5.21 -19.65
N ASN A 119 22.26 -6.36 -20.31
CA ASN A 119 21.16 -7.03 -21.00
C ASN A 119 20.64 -8.18 -20.13
N VAL A 120 19.39 -8.07 -19.69
CA VAL A 120 18.66 -9.09 -18.95
C VAL A 120 17.53 -9.58 -19.85
N THR A 121 17.61 -10.84 -20.28
CA THR A 121 16.59 -11.53 -21.08
C THR A 121 15.85 -12.59 -20.30
N SER A 122 16.45 -13.01 -19.18
CA SER A 122 15.89 -13.94 -18.22
C SER A 122 16.45 -13.65 -16.82
N LEU A 123 15.79 -14.14 -15.77
CA LEU A 123 16.31 -13.98 -14.40
C LEU A 123 17.66 -14.65 -14.18
N SER A 124 18.03 -15.66 -15.01
CA SER A 124 19.34 -16.30 -14.93
C SER A 124 20.50 -15.38 -15.33
N ASP A 125 20.23 -14.32 -16.09
CA ASP A 125 21.24 -13.31 -16.46
C ASP A 125 21.68 -12.44 -15.26
N LEU A 126 20.99 -12.57 -14.11
CA LEU A 126 21.34 -11.89 -12.87
C LEU A 126 22.42 -12.60 -12.06
N ASP A 127 22.94 -13.76 -12.54
CA ASP A 127 23.97 -14.51 -11.82
C ASP A 127 25.21 -13.64 -11.54
N GLY A 128 25.67 -13.64 -10.30
CA GLY A 128 26.79 -12.83 -9.82
C GLY A 128 26.47 -11.37 -9.55
N MET A 129 25.28 -10.87 -9.85
CA MET A 129 24.92 -9.46 -9.65
C MET A 129 24.70 -9.11 -8.18
N HIS A 130 24.98 -7.83 -7.91
CA HIS A 130 24.62 -7.16 -6.64
C HIS A 130 23.36 -6.32 -6.86
N ILE A 131 22.28 -6.65 -6.14
CA ILE A 131 20.95 -6.08 -6.37
C ILE A 131 20.53 -5.20 -5.17
N GLY A 132 20.17 -3.96 -5.47
CA GLY A 132 19.51 -3.05 -4.52
C GLY A 132 18.06 -3.42 -4.30
N THR A 133 17.61 -3.46 -3.04
CA THR A 133 16.24 -3.80 -2.68
C THR A 133 15.70 -2.82 -1.63
N VAL A 134 14.39 -2.81 -1.44
CA VAL A 134 13.73 -2.08 -0.36
C VAL A 134 12.82 -3.04 0.41
N ALA A 135 13.01 -3.13 1.73
CA ALA A 135 12.31 -4.12 2.55
C ALA A 135 10.77 -3.90 2.61
N GLN A 136 10.04 -5.00 2.84
CA GLN A 136 8.58 -5.00 3.09
C GLN A 136 7.73 -4.54 1.89
N VAL A 137 8.25 -4.75 0.69
CA VAL A 137 7.57 -4.46 -0.58
C VAL A 137 7.23 -5.78 -1.26
N PRO A 138 6.00 -5.95 -1.78
CA PRO A 138 5.58 -7.19 -2.42
C PRO A 138 6.45 -7.58 -3.62
N GLY A 139 6.83 -6.63 -4.47
CA GLY A 139 7.71 -6.88 -5.60
C GLY A 139 9.08 -7.40 -5.19
N ASP A 140 9.68 -6.89 -4.10
CA ASP A 140 10.94 -7.42 -3.56
C ASP A 140 10.80 -8.91 -3.21
N PHE A 141 9.70 -9.29 -2.60
CA PHE A 141 9.41 -10.71 -2.30
C PHE A 141 9.24 -11.54 -3.57
N VAL A 142 8.44 -11.06 -4.54
CA VAL A 142 8.18 -11.75 -5.81
C VAL A 142 9.49 -11.99 -6.57
N PHE A 143 10.33 -10.97 -6.71
CA PHE A 143 11.62 -11.08 -7.38
C PHE A 143 12.57 -12.02 -6.66
N LYS A 144 12.77 -11.88 -5.35
CA LYS A 144 13.67 -12.74 -4.57
C LYS A 144 13.25 -14.21 -4.64
N ARG A 145 11.95 -14.48 -4.58
CA ARG A 145 11.43 -15.83 -4.75
C ARG A 145 11.75 -16.37 -6.13
N ALA A 146 11.42 -15.66 -7.20
CA ALA A 146 11.66 -16.08 -8.56
C ALA A 146 13.17 -16.29 -8.83
N ILE A 147 14.03 -15.40 -8.36
CA ILE A 147 15.48 -15.52 -8.46
C ILE A 147 15.98 -16.78 -7.72
N SER A 148 15.43 -17.07 -6.54
CA SER A 148 15.82 -18.27 -5.77
C SER A 148 15.52 -19.59 -6.49
N GLU A 149 14.55 -19.59 -7.39
CA GLU A 149 14.17 -20.75 -8.21
C GLU A 149 15.12 -20.94 -9.41
N CYS A 150 15.91 -19.93 -9.77
CA CYS A 150 16.84 -19.97 -10.90
C CYS A 150 18.19 -20.65 -10.59
N SER A 151 18.46 -21.00 -9.34
CA SER A 151 19.76 -21.60 -8.89
C SER A 151 20.98 -20.74 -9.25
N ILE A 152 20.87 -19.42 -9.17
CA ILE A 152 21.91 -18.43 -9.41
C ILE A 152 22.38 -17.77 -8.10
N ASN A 153 23.57 -17.16 -8.11
CA ASN A 153 24.12 -16.45 -6.97
C ASN A 153 23.94 -14.94 -7.15
N VAL A 154 23.12 -14.34 -6.30
CA VAL A 154 22.96 -12.89 -6.23
C VAL A 154 23.21 -12.42 -4.81
N THR A 155 23.71 -11.19 -4.68
CA THR A 155 23.84 -10.52 -3.39
C THR A 155 22.86 -9.35 -3.31
N TYR A 156 22.44 -9.00 -2.09
CA TYR A 156 21.46 -7.92 -1.90
C TYR A 156 21.96 -6.87 -0.92
N THR A 157 21.71 -5.60 -1.24
CA THR A 157 21.75 -4.50 -0.27
C THR A 157 20.36 -3.92 -0.14
N THR A 158 19.85 -3.86 1.09
CA THR A 158 18.52 -3.30 1.39
C THR A 158 18.65 -1.83 1.77
N TYR A 159 17.95 -0.98 1.04
CA TYR A 159 17.87 0.47 1.27
C TYR A 159 16.58 0.81 2.03
N LEU A 160 16.56 2.00 2.63
CA LEU A 160 15.38 2.49 3.36
C LEU A 160 14.30 3.04 2.41
N THR A 161 14.73 3.60 1.27
CA THR A 161 13.82 4.20 0.29
C THR A 161 14.18 3.77 -1.12
N PRO A 162 13.24 3.81 -2.09
CA PRO A 162 13.54 3.54 -3.50
C PRO A 162 14.45 4.61 -4.12
N ALA A 163 14.43 5.84 -3.59
CA ALA A 163 15.34 6.90 -4.02
C ALA A 163 16.80 6.55 -3.74
N ASP A 164 17.07 5.98 -2.54
CA ASP A 164 18.43 5.52 -2.18
C ASP A 164 18.86 4.35 -3.07
N ALA A 165 17.96 3.39 -3.33
CA ALA A 165 18.23 2.25 -4.20
C ALA A 165 18.50 2.69 -5.66
N LEU A 166 17.73 3.67 -6.18
CA LEU A 166 17.95 4.26 -7.50
C LEU A 166 19.33 4.95 -7.55
N THR A 167 19.66 5.77 -6.56
CA THR A 167 20.95 6.45 -6.46
C THR A 167 22.12 5.47 -6.43
N ALA A 168 21.98 4.35 -5.70
CA ALA A 168 22.99 3.30 -5.65
C ALA A 168 23.21 2.65 -7.02
N LEU A 169 22.14 2.45 -7.81
CA LEU A 169 22.23 1.95 -9.19
C LEU A 169 22.89 2.95 -10.11
N GLU A 170 22.49 4.23 -10.07
CA GLU A 170 23.11 5.32 -10.85
C GLU A 170 24.63 5.40 -10.63
N ASN A 171 25.05 5.31 -9.37
CA ASN A 171 26.46 5.37 -8.98
C ASN A 171 27.23 4.05 -9.21
N GLY A 172 26.56 2.97 -9.60
CA GLY A 172 27.19 1.66 -9.80
C GLY A 172 27.59 0.95 -8.50
N THR A 173 26.99 1.31 -7.36
CA THR A 173 27.15 0.60 -6.09
C THR A 173 26.45 -0.75 -6.14
N VAL A 174 25.40 -0.86 -6.92
CA VAL A 174 24.67 -2.08 -7.26
C VAL A 174 24.53 -2.19 -8.79
N ASP A 175 24.37 -3.43 -9.31
CA ASP A 175 24.25 -3.72 -10.74
C ASP A 175 22.81 -3.58 -11.23
N ALA A 176 21.86 -3.86 -10.36
CA ALA A 176 20.42 -3.74 -10.58
C ALA A 176 19.72 -3.21 -9.31
N SER A 177 18.51 -2.68 -9.43
CA SER A 177 17.69 -2.29 -8.29
C SER A 177 16.23 -2.65 -8.50
N MET A 178 15.58 -3.13 -7.44
CA MET A 178 14.12 -3.34 -7.41
C MET A 178 13.47 -2.03 -6.97
N LEU A 179 12.78 -1.37 -7.89
CA LEU A 179 12.19 -0.05 -7.69
C LEU A 179 10.69 -0.11 -7.94
N TRP A 180 9.91 0.48 -7.02
CA TRP A 180 8.47 0.65 -7.24
C TRP A 180 8.16 2.00 -7.89
N GLU A 181 6.93 2.12 -8.40
CA GLU A 181 6.43 3.36 -8.98
C GLU A 181 6.27 4.50 -7.94
N PRO A 182 6.69 5.74 -8.24
CA PRO A 182 7.07 6.24 -9.56
C PRO A 182 8.57 6.10 -9.91
N TYR A 183 9.38 5.47 -9.06
CA TYR A 183 10.84 5.38 -9.24
C TYR A 183 11.24 4.45 -10.38
N ALA A 184 10.45 3.40 -10.65
CA ALA A 184 10.65 2.55 -11.82
C ALA A 184 10.49 3.37 -13.12
N SER A 185 9.40 4.11 -13.28
CA SER A 185 9.23 5.03 -14.43
C SER A 185 10.25 6.18 -14.43
N LEU A 186 10.65 6.70 -13.27
CA LEU A 186 11.69 7.74 -13.17
C LEU A 186 13.03 7.24 -13.70
N SER A 187 13.38 5.97 -13.50
CA SER A 187 14.64 5.39 -13.95
C SER A 187 14.83 5.49 -15.47
N GLU A 188 13.74 5.36 -16.25
CA GLU A 188 13.78 5.51 -17.71
C GLU A 188 14.22 6.93 -18.13
N PHE A 189 13.91 7.97 -17.34
CA PHE A 189 14.36 9.35 -17.53
C PHE A 189 15.77 9.61 -17.00
N ARG A 190 16.39 8.64 -16.36
CA ARG A 190 17.75 8.68 -15.78
C ARG A 190 18.75 7.82 -16.54
N ASN A 191 18.47 7.52 -17.80
CA ASN A 191 19.29 6.68 -18.67
C ASN A 191 19.54 5.27 -18.10
N LEU A 192 18.52 4.73 -17.44
CA LEU A 192 18.41 3.35 -16.98
C LEU A 192 17.30 2.65 -17.75
N LYS A 193 17.23 1.34 -17.67
CA LYS A 193 16.16 0.57 -18.31
C LYS A 193 15.46 -0.36 -17.34
N ILE A 194 14.17 -0.51 -17.53
CA ILE A 194 13.39 -1.57 -16.91
C ILE A 194 13.75 -2.88 -17.59
N ALA A 195 14.22 -3.84 -16.81
CA ALA A 195 14.60 -5.16 -17.29
C ALA A 195 13.42 -6.12 -17.28
N VAL A 196 12.64 -6.13 -16.16
CA VAL A 196 11.45 -6.96 -16.01
C VAL A 196 10.53 -6.38 -14.94
N TRP A 197 9.22 -6.46 -15.18
CA TRP A 197 8.18 -6.11 -14.19
C TRP A 197 7.84 -7.32 -13.30
N ASP A 198 7.47 -7.04 -12.06
CA ASP A 198 6.94 -8.05 -11.14
C ASP A 198 5.68 -8.74 -11.68
N GLY A 199 4.83 -8.01 -12.41
CA GLY A 199 3.66 -8.54 -13.10
C GLY A 199 3.96 -9.51 -14.25
N GLU A 200 5.19 -9.55 -14.77
CA GLU A 200 5.66 -10.58 -15.73
C GLU A 200 6.01 -11.89 -15.02
N ILE A 201 6.46 -11.78 -13.76
CA ILE A 201 6.86 -12.93 -12.94
C ILE A 201 5.64 -13.55 -12.27
N TYR A 202 4.80 -12.71 -11.68
CA TYR A 202 3.56 -13.14 -11.07
C TYR A 202 2.43 -12.88 -12.06
N ALA A 203 2.04 -13.89 -12.80
CA ALA A 203 1.17 -13.82 -13.99
C ALA A 203 -0.27 -13.30 -13.75
N SER A 204 -0.56 -12.69 -12.61
CA SER A 204 -1.85 -12.06 -12.28
C SER A 204 -1.63 -10.80 -11.46
N ASP A 205 -2.60 -9.89 -11.46
CA ASP A 205 -2.61 -8.73 -10.58
C ASP A 205 -2.45 -9.19 -9.12
N TYR A 206 -1.29 -8.99 -8.51
CA TYR A 206 -1.14 -9.27 -7.09
C TYR A 206 -1.37 -8.00 -6.25
N PRO A 207 -1.88 -8.14 -5.03
CA PRO A 207 -2.18 -6.99 -4.20
C PRO A 207 -0.89 -6.33 -3.70
N CYS A 208 -0.59 -5.13 -4.21
CA CYS A 208 0.53 -4.32 -3.72
C CYS A 208 0.19 -3.73 -2.36
N CYS A 209 -0.85 -2.89 -2.31
CA CYS A 209 -1.28 -2.21 -1.11
C CYS A 209 -2.75 -2.47 -0.80
N LEU A 210 -3.05 -2.61 0.49
CA LEU A 210 -4.37 -2.96 1.02
C LEU A 210 -4.81 -1.95 2.07
N GLN A 211 -6.03 -1.49 1.99
CA GLN A 211 -6.64 -0.62 3.00
C GLN A 211 -6.77 -1.37 4.32
N THR A 212 -6.02 -0.91 5.29
CA THR A 212 -5.88 -1.55 6.60
C THR A 212 -6.25 -0.57 7.69
N PHE A 213 -7.05 -1.01 8.65
CA PHE A 213 -7.47 -0.23 9.81
C PHE A 213 -7.08 -0.95 11.10
N THR A 214 -6.99 -0.23 12.21
CA THR A 214 -6.94 -0.92 13.52
C THR A 214 -8.21 -1.74 13.69
N SER A 215 -8.11 -2.98 14.22
CA SER A 215 -9.29 -3.85 14.39
C SER A 215 -10.33 -3.24 15.34
N SER A 216 -9.88 -2.48 16.35
CA SER A 216 -10.78 -1.76 17.24
C SER A 216 -11.60 -0.69 16.51
N PHE A 217 -10.96 0.08 15.61
CA PHE A 217 -11.65 1.07 14.80
C PHE A 217 -12.63 0.41 13.82
N ALA A 218 -12.18 -0.57 13.06
CA ALA A 218 -13.01 -1.26 12.07
C ALA A 218 -14.27 -1.87 12.71
N LYS A 219 -14.10 -2.53 13.85
CA LYS A 219 -15.21 -3.14 14.60
C LYS A 219 -16.23 -2.12 15.13
N SER A 220 -15.74 -0.98 15.64
CA SER A 220 -16.60 0.05 16.24
C SER A 220 -17.23 1.00 15.23
N ASN A 221 -16.70 1.06 13.99
CA ASN A 221 -17.06 2.04 12.97
C ASN A 221 -17.33 1.39 11.60
N SER A 222 -17.98 0.23 11.57
CA SER A 222 -18.24 -0.51 10.32
C SER A 222 -18.95 0.34 9.26
N GLY A 223 -19.89 1.19 9.64
CA GLY A 223 -20.54 2.13 8.72
C GLY A 223 -19.59 3.15 8.11
N THR A 224 -18.59 3.62 8.87
CA THR A 224 -17.51 4.49 8.37
C THR A 224 -16.62 3.75 7.36
N ILE A 225 -16.29 2.49 7.64
CA ILE A 225 -15.52 1.63 6.72
C ILE A 225 -16.27 1.44 5.39
N VAL A 226 -17.56 1.14 5.44
CA VAL A 226 -18.40 1.01 4.22
C VAL A 226 -18.36 2.30 3.38
N LYS A 227 -18.55 3.46 4.00
CA LYS A 227 -18.49 4.78 3.32
C LYS A 227 -17.09 5.05 2.74
N PHE A 228 -16.04 4.71 3.48
CA PHE A 228 -14.66 4.85 3.03
C PHE A 228 -14.40 4.02 1.76
N ILE A 229 -14.80 2.75 1.76
CA ILE A 229 -14.68 1.87 0.59
C ILE A 229 -15.48 2.40 -0.61
N LYS A 230 -16.71 2.88 -0.38
CA LYS A 230 -17.52 3.53 -1.43
C LYS A 230 -16.79 4.70 -2.07
N ALA A 231 -16.18 5.59 -1.26
CA ALA A 231 -15.41 6.72 -1.75
C ALA A 231 -14.24 6.27 -2.62
N LEU A 232 -13.52 5.21 -2.24
CA LEU A 232 -12.41 4.67 -3.02
C LEU A 232 -12.88 4.07 -4.36
N ILE A 233 -13.99 3.32 -4.38
CA ILE A 233 -14.56 2.78 -5.63
C ILE A 233 -15.01 3.92 -6.57
N LYS A 234 -15.58 4.99 -6.01
CA LYS A 234 -15.92 6.20 -6.78
C LYS A 234 -14.68 6.89 -7.33
N ALA A 235 -13.60 6.96 -6.56
CA ALA A 235 -12.31 7.52 -7.00
C ALA A 235 -11.69 6.70 -8.14
N GLU A 236 -11.77 5.38 -8.10
CA GLU A 236 -11.32 4.52 -9.20
C GLU A 236 -12.11 4.79 -10.48
N ALA A 237 -13.43 4.84 -10.41
CA ALA A 237 -14.29 5.18 -11.55
C ALA A 237 -14.01 6.60 -12.08
N TYR A 238 -13.80 7.56 -11.18
CA TYR A 238 -13.45 8.93 -11.52
C TYR A 238 -12.13 9.01 -12.25
N THR A 239 -11.12 8.26 -11.78
CA THR A 239 -9.78 8.19 -12.38
C THR A 239 -9.84 7.78 -13.86
N ALA A 240 -10.69 6.81 -14.19
CA ALA A 240 -10.87 6.38 -15.57
C ALA A 240 -11.55 7.44 -16.46
N SER A 241 -12.45 8.24 -15.89
CA SER A 241 -13.21 9.26 -16.61
C SER A 241 -12.50 10.61 -16.69
N ASN A 242 -11.63 10.92 -15.71
CA ASN A 242 -10.98 12.22 -15.51
C ASN A 242 -9.46 12.05 -15.27
N PRO A 243 -8.71 11.44 -16.21
CA PRO A 243 -7.30 11.10 -15.98
C PRO A 243 -6.42 12.32 -15.73
N SER A 244 -6.61 13.41 -16.46
CA SER A 244 -5.79 14.62 -16.30
C SER A 244 -5.96 15.29 -14.95
N GLU A 245 -7.18 15.32 -14.43
CA GLU A 245 -7.48 15.89 -13.12
C GLU A 245 -6.96 14.97 -12.01
N SER A 246 -7.16 13.66 -12.13
CA SER A 246 -6.59 12.67 -11.22
C SER A 246 -5.07 12.74 -11.13
N LEU A 247 -4.38 12.94 -12.25
CA LEU A 247 -2.93 13.18 -12.27
C LEU A 247 -2.54 14.45 -11.49
N SER A 248 -3.34 15.52 -11.64
CA SER A 248 -3.08 16.77 -10.92
C SER A 248 -3.24 16.60 -9.41
N TYR A 249 -4.18 15.79 -8.98
CA TYR A 249 -4.38 15.46 -7.56
C TYR A 249 -3.22 14.65 -7.01
N VAL A 250 -2.80 13.59 -7.69
CA VAL A 250 -1.64 12.76 -7.28
C VAL A 250 -0.37 13.60 -7.17
N ARG A 251 -0.13 14.51 -8.12
CA ARG A 251 1.06 15.36 -8.11
C ARG A 251 1.19 16.26 -6.88
N LYS A 252 0.10 16.64 -6.23
CA LYS A 252 0.16 17.46 -4.99
C LYS A 252 0.92 16.76 -3.87
N TYR A 253 0.94 15.43 -3.86
CA TYR A 253 1.53 14.58 -2.82
C TYR A 253 2.92 14.05 -3.17
N ILE A 254 3.30 14.12 -4.45
CA ILE A 254 4.63 13.77 -4.96
C ILE A 254 5.11 14.86 -5.94
N PRO A 255 5.25 16.13 -5.47
CA PRO A 255 5.50 17.29 -6.32
C PRO A 255 6.85 17.26 -7.03
N GLU A 256 7.82 16.49 -6.53
CA GLU A 256 9.14 16.28 -7.11
C GLU A 256 9.09 15.39 -8.37
N VAL A 257 8.00 14.65 -8.58
CA VAL A 257 7.83 13.76 -9.74
C VAL A 257 7.07 14.49 -10.84
N SER A 258 7.58 14.45 -12.08
CA SER A 258 6.90 15.09 -13.21
C SER A 258 5.57 14.40 -13.52
N ILE A 259 4.63 15.17 -14.07
CA ILE A 259 3.31 14.64 -14.44
C ILE A 259 3.39 13.49 -15.46
N GLN A 260 4.39 13.51 -16.34
CA GLN A 260 4.63 12.43 -17.29
C GLN A 260 5.02 11.13 -16.60
N ILE A 261 5.87 11.20 -15.56
CA ILE A 261 6.28 10.02 -14.78
C ILE A 261 5.09 9.47 -14.02
N ILE A 262 4.27 10.33 -13.38
CA ILE A 262 3.05 9.91 -12.69
C ILE A 262 2.09 9.25 -13.69
N HIS A 263 1.93 9.82 -14.89
CA HIS A 263 1.12 9.22 -15.96
C HIS A 263 1.62 7.82 -16.33
N ASN A 264 2.95 7.67 -16.54
CA ASN A 264 3.53 6.38 -16.86
C ASN A 264 3.29 5.34 -15.76
N SER A 265 3.33 5.75 -14.50
CA SER A 265 3.11 4.88 -13.36
C SER A 265 1.68 4.31 -13.29
N ILE A 266 0.67 5.16 -13.49
CA ILE A 266 -0.72 4.85 -13.11
C ILE A 266 -1.62 4.59 -14.34
N PHE A 267 -1.37 5.29 -15.46
CA PHE A 267 -2.30 5.30 -16.61
C PHE A 267 -1.72 4.67 -17.87
N TYR A 268 -0.39 4.65 -18.02
CA TYR A 268 0.23 4.10 -19.20
C TYR A 268 -0.05 2.60 -19.30
N GLN A 269 -0.65 2.21 -20.42
CA GLN A 269 -0.83 0.79 -20.74
C GLN A 269 0.51 0.24 -21.19
N ASP A 270 1.20 -0.43 -20.28
CA ASP A 270 2.49 -1.01 -20.59
C ASP A 270 2.30 -2.16 -21.61
N PRO A 271 3.03 -2.14 -22.74
CA PRO A 271 2.83 -3.11 -23.81
C PRO A 271 3.20 -4.56 -23.41
N VAL A 272 4.07 -4.72 -22.43
CA VAL A 272 4.46 -6.04 -21.90
C VAL A 272 3.40 -6.57 -20.96
N LEU A 273 2.93 -5.71 -20.03
CA LEU A 273 1.92 -6.10 -19.05
C LEU A 273 0.49 -6.15 -19.64
N GLY A 274 0.22 -5.38 -20.71
CA GLY A 274 -1.12 -5.21 -21.26
C GLY A 274 -2.09 -4.45 -20.34
N ARG A 275 -1.55 -3.76 -19.32
CA ARG A 275 -2.28 -2.99 -18.29
C ARG A 275 -1.42 -1.87 -17.72
N PRO A 276 -1.96 -0.96 -16.88
CA PRO A 276 -1.15 0.01 -16.16
C PRO A 276 -0.08 -0.66 -15.30
N ARG A 277 1.07 0.00 -15.15
CA ARG A 277 2.22 -0.49 -14.35
C ARG A 277 1.88 -0.65 -12.88
N ASN A 278 1.08 0.28 -12.35
CA ASN A 278 0.60 0.25 -10.96
C ASN A 278 -0.89 0.60 -10.91
N PRO A 279 -1.79 -0.36 -11.21
CA PRO A 279 -3.23 -0.10 -11.21
C PRO A 279 -3.73 0.31 -9.84
N LEU A 280 -4.43 1.45 -9.77
CA LEU A 280 -5.11 1.93 -8.56
C LEU A 280 -6.50 1.34 -8.50
N SER A 281 -6.82 0.53 -7.50
CA SER A 281 -8.13 -0.07 -7.35
C SER A 281 -8.42 -0.49 -5.93
N ALA A 282 -9.64 -0.24 -5.48
CA ALA A 282 -10.15 -0.75 -4.22
C ALA A 282 -10.63 -2.21 -4.31
N TYR A 283 -10.49 -2.87 -5.46
CA TYR A 283 -10.89 -4.26 -5.66
C TYR A 283 -10.25 -5.18 -4.60
N PHE A 284 -11.08 -6.07 -4.05
CA PHE A 284 -10.69 -6.91 -2.93
C PHE A 284 -11.24 -8.32 -3.13
N ASN A 285 -10.36 -9.24 -3.50
CA ASN A 285 -10.68 -10.65 -3.68
C ASN A 285 -9.92 -11.47 -2.62
N THR A 286 -10.66 -12.08 -1.70
CA THR A 286 -10.06 -12.85 -0.61
C THR A 286 -9.40 -14.16 -1.09
N THR A 287 -9.83 -14.72 -2.22
CA THR A 287 -9.21 -15.91 -2.82
C THR A 287 -7.83 -15.58 -3.39
N ASP A 288 -7.72 -14.46 -4.12
CA ASP A 288 -6.44 -14.00 -4.68
C ASP A 288 -5.46 -13.61 -3.56
N LEU A 289 -5.96 -12.93 -2.52
CA LEU A 289 -5.17 -12.61 -1.32
C LEU A 289 -4.69 -13.86 -0.59
N GLN A 290 -5.55 -14.86 -0.42
CA GLN A 290 -5.17 -16.12 0.18
C GLN A 290 -4.08 -16.81 -0.64
N ALA A 291 -4.23 -16.87 -1.97
CA ALA A 291 -3.22 -17.44 -2.86
C ALA A 291 -1.88 -16.70 -2.75
N PHE A 292 -1.89 -15.36 -2.76
CA PHE A 292 -0.68 -14.55 -2.58
C PHE A 292 -0.04 -14.78 -1.20
N TYR A 293 -0.80 -14.72 -0.12
CA TYR A 293 -0.26 -14.94 1.22
C TYR A 293 0.26 -16.35 1.45
N GLN A 294 -0.29 -17.37 0.77
CA GLN A 294 0.24 -18.72 0.81
C GLN A 294 1.68 -18.80 0.26
N LEU A 295 2.05 -17.94 -0.70
CA LEU A 295 3.43 -17.85 -1.20
C LEU A 295 4.42 -17.37 -0.14
N LEU A 296 3.96 -16.62 0.86
CA LEU A 296 4.80 -16.11 1.95
C LEU A 296 5.14 -17.19 2.99
N VAL A 297 4.50 -18.35 2.93
CA VAL A 297 4.76 -19.49 3.83
C VAL A 297 5.79 -20.43 3.15
N PRO A 298 6.84 -20.88 3.88
CA PRO A 298 7.22 -20.56 5.25
C PRO A 298 8.22 -19.39 5.37
N SER A 299 8.57 -18.72 4.27
CA SER A 299 9.68 -17.75 4.25
C SER A 299 9.46 -16.52 5.13
N LEU A 300 8.23 -16.03 5.22
CA LEU A 300 7.83 -14.86 6.01
C LEU A 300 6.79 -15.21 7.08
N LEU A 301 5.88 -16.12 6.79
CA LEU A 301 4.77 -16.52 7.64
C LEU A 301 4.91 -17.96 8.10
N THR A 302 4.52 -18.24 9.36
CA THR A 302 4.14 -19.60 9.75
C THR A 302 2.71 -19.91 9.30
N GLN A 303 2.31 -21.19 9.33
CA GLN A 303 0.91 -21.57 9.05
C GLN A 303 -0.09 -20.89 10.01
N ASN A 304 0.32 -20.68 11.27
CA ASN A 304 -0.52 -20.01 12.27
C ASN A 304 -0.67 -18.52 11.96
N ASP A 305 0.39 -17.84 11.50
CA ASP A 305 0.33 -16.44 11.06
C ASP A 305 -0.54 -16.28 9.83
N PHE A 306 -0.43 -17.21 8.90
CA PHE A 306 -1.25 -17.24 7.69
C PHE A 306 -2.74 -17.36 8.07
N ALA A 307 -3.10 -18.32 8.95
CA ALA A 307 -4.47 -18.45 9.43
C ALA A 307 -4.96 -17.17 10.16
N THR A 308 -4.10 -16.58 10.99
CA THR A 308 -4.38 -15.31 11.66
C THR A 308 -4.65 -14.20 10.66
N LEU A 309 -3.79 -14.05 9.65
CA LEU A 309 -3.90 -13.01 8.63
C LEU A 309 -5.21 -13.15 7.84
N LEU A 310 -5.59 -14.37 7.45
CA LEU A 310 -6.87 -14.61 6.78
C LEU A 310 -8.08 -14.23 7.64
N SER A 311 -8.00 -14.41 8.95
CA SER A 311 -9.06 -14.00 9.87
C SER A 311 -9.21 -12.48 10.01
N LYS A 312 -8.24 -11.70 9.52
CA LYS A 312 -8.24 -10.24 9.53
C LYS A 312 -8.79 -9.61 8.24
N LEU A 313 -9.17 -10.42 7.26
CA LEU A 313 -9.85 -9.94 6.07
C LEU A 313 -11.32 -9.65 6.39
N ASP A 314 -11.81 -8.46 6.03
CA ASP A 314 -13.24 -8.09 6.18
C ASP A 314 -13.95 -7.94 4.82
N PRO A 315 -14.34 -9.06 4.19
CA PRO A 315 -15.12 -9.01 2.97
C PRO A 315 -16.55 -8.47 3.20
N THR A 316 -17.05 -8.49 4.43
CA THR A 316 -18.42 -8.05 4.75
C THR A 316 -18.60 -6.56 4.49
N SER A 317 -17.69 -5.73 5.01
CA SER A 317 -17.72 -4.28 4.76
C SER A 317 -17.54 -3.96 3.28
N TYR A 318 -16.65 -4.69 2.60
CA TYR A 318 -16.41 -4.54 1.16
C TYR A 318 -17.67 -4.81 0.33
N TYR A 319 -18.30 -5.96 0.50
CA TYR A 319 -19.53 -6.28 -0.25
C TYR A 319 -20.70 -5.40 0.13
N SER A 320 -20.76 -4.92 1.38
CA SER A 320 -21.76 -3.93 1.82
C SER A 320 -21.61 -2.62 1.05
N ALA A 321 -20.37 -2.16 0.82
CA ALA A 321 -20.10 -0.97 0.02
C ALA A 321 -20.55 -1.15 -1.45
N ILE A 322 -20.21 -2.28 -2.07
CA ILE A 322 -20.61 -2.62 -3.43
C ILE A 322 -22.14 -2.64 -3.56
N ASN A 323 -22.83 -3.32 -2.63
CA ASN A 323 -24.29 -3.41 -2.65
C ASN A 323 -24.97 -2.04 -2.45
N SER A 324 -24.41 -1.19 -1.58
CA SER A 324 -24.88 0.19 -1.41
C SER A 324 -24.73 0.98 -2.71
N LEU A 325 -23.57 0.94 -3.36
CA LEU A 325 -23.33 1.63 -4.63
C LEU A 325 -24.29 1.15 -5.74
N LYS A 326 -24.51 -0.17 -5.83
CA LYS A 326 -25.52 -0.74 -6.77
C LYS A 326 -26.91 -0.20 -6.49
N SER A 327 -27.33 -0.13 -5.22
CA SER A 327 -28.65 0.39 -4.83
C SER A 327 -28.81 1.89 -5.08
N GLU A 328 -27.70 2.64 -5.08
CA GLU A 328 -27.64 4.05 -5.45
C GLU A 328 -27.63 4.28 -6.97
N GLY A 329 -27.61 3.23 -7.78
CA GLY A 329 -27.53 3.31 -9.24
C GLY A 329 -26.13 3.67 -9.76
N PHE A 330 -25.09 3.52 -8.94
CA PHE A 330 -23.72 3.80 -9.35
C PHE A 330 -23.20 2.72 -10.31
N THR A 331 -22.60 3.13 -11.43
CA THR A 331 -21.96 2.23 -12.39
C THR A 331 -20.59 1.81 -11.88
N LEU A 332 -20.48 0.57 -11.42
CA LEU A 332 -19.23 0.01 -10.92
C LEU A 332 -18.21 -0.21 -12.05
N PRO A 333 -16.91 -0.02 -11.81
CA PRO A 333 -15.87 -0.49 -12.71
C PRO A 333 -15.98 -1.99 -12.99
N GLN A 334 -15.55 -2.42 -14.19
CA GLN A 334 -15.82 -3.79 -14.69
C GLN A 334 -15.32 -4.89 -13.75
N ARG A 335 -14.17 -4.71 -13.12
CA ARG A 335 -13.58 -5.70 -12.18
C ARG A 335 -14.44 -6.01 -10.95
N TYR A 336 -15.41 -5.18 -10.61
CA TYR A 336 -16.36 -5.42 -9.51
C TYR A 336 -17.62 -6.19 -9.93
N LEU A 337 -17.71 -6.54 -11.19
CA LEU A 337 -18.87 -7.24 -11.77
C LEU A 337 -18.61 -8.74 -11.97
N SER A 338 -17.35 -9.16 -11.80
CA SER A 338 -16.90 -10.57 -11.92
C SER A 338 -17.14 -11.37 -10.64
#